data_e3325c2a17f3cc3d3957994fe59d4d11
#
_entry.id   e3325c2a17f3cc3d3957994fe59d4d11
#
_cell.length_a   1.000
_cell.length_b   1.000
_cell.length_c   1.000
_cell.angle_alpha   90.00
_cell.angle_beta   90.00
_cell.angle_gamma   90.00
#
_symmetry.space_group_name_H-M   'P 1'
#
loop_
_entity.id
_entity.type
_entity.pdbx_description
1 polymer ?
#
loop_
_entity_poly.entity_id
_entity_poly.type
_entity_poly.pdbx_seq_one_letter_code
_entity_poly.pdbx_strand_id
1 'polypeptide(L)'
;MDIAVGGGRKNDLTVFTVFRCIEDLDYYDKELSYIEVMSGVNLDQQVIRVKQLFYDLECDYAVIDAGGAIGIETINSCGNITKDMVRNRRYPGWKTMNKVEKYDMRIADPNAEPVLFPIQISGAGASAMQYNMLVTAQLEFQRKRISLLVEDDVAIQELNKRYKYLTMKTSNDNLMRERANNMIGPFANTTSLVDEAIKTQIVKLPSGRWVYDEKNGRKDRVISMIYGLYFINLLEEDLISLTKSVNISDYVSSRNYTKKNNPINPFGSNLNKLAGFGMRR
;
A
#
# COMPACT_ATOMS: atom_id res chain seq x y z
N MET A 1 -0.01 -4.48 0.76
CA MET A 1 -0.10 -5.07 -0.60
C MET A 1 -0.74 -6.43 -0.48
N ASP A 2 -1.84 -6.64 -1.13
CA ASP A 2 -2.50 -7.95 -1.22
C ASP A 2 -2.25 -8.54 -2.60
N ILE A 3 -1.82 -9.79 -2.67
CA ILE A 3 -1.47 -10.45 -3.94
C ILE A 3 -2.40 -11.62 -4.15
N ALA A 4 -3.24 -11.51 -5.16
CA ALA A 4 -4.03 -12.60 -5.66
C ALA A 4 -3.47 -13.08 -7.00
N VAL A 5 -3.00 -14.31 -7.05
CA VAL A 5 -2.61 -14.97 -8.30
C VAL A 5 -3.82 -15.68 -8.86
N GLY A 6 -4.27 -15.22 -10.03
CA GLY A 6 -5.37 -15.83 -10.73
C GLY A 6 -5.06 -17.25 -11.17
N GLY A 7 -5.70 -18.19 -10.54
CA GLY A 7 -5.68 -19.61 -10.87
C GLY A 7 -6.89 -20.31 -10.29
N GLY A 8 -8.08 -20.12 -10.87
CA GLY A 8 -9.15 -21.08 -10.71
C GLY A 8 -10.40 -20.74 -9.90
N ARG A 9 -10.54 -19.57 -9.32
CA ARG A 9 -11.85 -19.03 -8.90
C ARG A 9 -11.90 -17.56 -9.25
N LYS A 10 -12.87 -17.18 -10.10
CA LYS A 10 -13.21 -15.82 -10.51
C LYS A 10 -12.43 -14.69 -9.79
N ASN A 11 -11.28 -14.32 -10.41
CA ASN A 11 -10.72 -12.97 -10.34
C ASN A 11 -10.41 -12.40 -8.96
N ASP A 12 -9.51 -13.03 -8.21
CA ASP A 12 -8.84 -12.31 -7.14
C ASP A 12 -7.95 -11.23 -7.77
N LEU A 13 -7.97 -10.04 -7.19
CA LEU A 13 -7.21 -8.91 -7.67
C LEU A 13 -5.91 -8.77 -6.87
N THR A 14 -4.82 -8.47 -7.57
CA THR A 14 -3.63 -7.96 -6.89
C THR A 14 -3.81 -6.48 -6.69
N VAL A 15 -3.77 -6.03 -5.44
CA VAL A 15 -3.97 -4.64 -5.08
C VAL A 15 -2.72 -4.07 -4.43
N PHE A 16 -2.28 -2.92 -4.91
CA PHE A 16 -1.22 -2.13 -4.32
C PHE A 16 -1.82 -0.86 -3.72
N THR A 17 -1.69 -0.70 -2.40
CA THR A 17 -2.02 0.55 -1.71
C THR A 17 -0.75 1.20 -1.18
N VAL A 18 -0.59 2.49 -1.41
CA VAL A 18 0.56 3.26 -0.94
C VAL A 18 0.09 4.38 -0.03
N PHE A 19 0.61 4.40 1.18
CA PHE A 19 0.35 5.45 2.15
C PHE A 19 1.57 6.36 2.28
N ARG A 20 1.31 7.65 2.33
CA ARG A 20 2.22 8.63 2.86
C ARG A 20 1.87 8.84 4.34
N CYS A 21 2.87 8.67 5.19
CA CYS A 21 2.73 8.87 6.62
C CYS A 21 3.39 10.20 7.00
N ILE A 22 2.64 11.06 7.67
CA ILE A 22 3.12 12.34 8.18
C ILE A 22 3.15 12.23 9.70
N GLU A 23 4.36 12.28 10.26
CA GLU A 23 4.55 12.16 11.70
C GLU A 23 3.97 13.37 12.44
N ASP A 24 3.13 13.09 13.44
CA ASP A 24 2.65 14.05 14.41
C ASP A 24 2.75 13.42 15.82
N LEU A 25 3.50 14.05 16.70
CA LEU A 25 3.76 13.67 18.09
C LEU A 25 3.92 12.14 18.33
N ASP A 26 2.81 11.42 18.50
CA ASP A 26 2.76 10.00 18.85
C ASP A 26 1.96 9.14 17.84
N TYR A 27 1.62 9.71 16.69
CA TYR A 27 0.91 9.01 15.62
C TYR A 27 1.32 9.52 14.23
N TYR A 28 0.82 8.85 13.20
CA TYR A 28 0.93 9.30 11.82
C TYR A 28 -0.41 9.72 11.25
N ASP A 29 -0.47 10.87 10.58
CA ASP A 29 -1.52 11.15 9.61
C ASP A 29 -1.24 10.33 8.35
N LYS A 30 -2.23 9.54 7.94
CA LYS A 30 -2.11 8.54 6.87
C LYS A 30 -2.84 9.03 5.62
N GLU A 31 -2.08 9.28 4.57
CA GLU A 31 -2.64 9.73 3.29
C GLU A 31 -2.54 8.60 2.27
N LEU A 32 -3.67 8.07 1.80
CA LEU A 32 -3.66 7.16 0.66
C LEU A 32 -3.19 7.93 -0.57
N SER A 33 -1.93 7.75 -0.94
CA SER A 33 -1.29 8.50 -2.03
C SER A 33 -1.46 7.83 -3.38
N TYR A 34 -1.63 6.50 -3.39
CA TYR A 34 -1.76 5.73 -4.63
C TYR A 34 -2.48 4.41 -4.37
N ILE A 35 -3.31 3.99 -5.32
CA ILE A 35 -3.91 2.66 -5.34
C ILE A 35 -3.98 2.14 -6.77
N GLU A 36 -3.52 0.92 -6.99
CA GLU A 36 -3.51 0.24 -8.28
C GLU A 36 -4.01 -1.19 -8.13
N VAL A 37 -4.68 -1.65 -9.16
CA VAL A 37 -5.21 -3.01 -9.23
C VAL A 37 -4.70 -3.69 -10.48
N MET A 38 -4.14 -4.87 -10.31
CA MET A 38 -3.75 -5.75 -11.41
C MET A 38 -4.63 -7.00 -11.41
N SER A 39 -4.99 -7.47 -12.59
CA SER A 39 -5.75 -8.72 -12.78
C SER A 39 -5.17 -9.52 -13.93
N GLY A 40 -5.15 -10.85 -13.78
CA GLY A 40 -4.71 -11.75 -14.85
C GLY A 40 -3.21 -11.69 -15.19
N VAL A 41 -2.38 -11.12 -14.30
CA VAL A 41 -0.93 -11.04 -14.48
C VAL A 41 -0.22 -12.13 -13.68
N ASN A 42 0.93 -12.58 -14.18
CA ASN A 42 1.75 -13.58 -13.48
C ASN A 42 2.53 -12.95 -12.32
N LEU A 43 3.09 -13.80 -11.47
CA LEU A 43 3.80 -13.37 -10.27
C LEU A 43 5.01 -12.48 -10.58
N ASP A 44 5.77 -12.80 -11.63
CA ASP A 44 6.96 -12.00 -12.01
C ASP A 44 6.58 -10.56 -12.36
N GLN A 45 5.49 -10.38 -13.10
CA GLN A 45 4.98 -9.06 -13.43
C GLN A 45 4.50 -8.29 -12.18
N GLN A 46 3.88 -8.99 -11.22
CA GLN A 46 3.49 -8.39 -9.95
C GLN A 46 4.71 -7.97 -9.14
N VAL A 47 5.74 -8.81 -9.05
CA VAL A 47 7.01 -8.51 -8.36
C VAL A 47 7.74 -7.34 -9.02
N ILE A 48 7.81 -7.30 -10.36
CA ILE A 48 8.36 -6.15 -11.07
C ILE A 48 7.57 -4.89 -10.70
N ARG A 49 6.24 -4.96 -10.75
CA ARG A 49 5.39 -3.79 -10.52
C ARG A 49 5.48 -3.27 -9.09
N VAL A 50 5.51 -4.13 -8.08
CA VAL A 50 5.66 -3.68 -6.70
C VAL A 50 7.01 -2.99 -6.47
N LYS A 51 8.09 -3.52 -7.05
CA LYS A 51 9.41 -2.87 -6.95
C LYS A 51 9.45 -1.55 -7.72
N GLN A 52 8.82 -1.46 -8.90
CA GLN A 52 8.66 -0.18 -9.58
C GLN A 52 7.97 0.85 -8.68
N LEU A 53 6.81 0.51 -8.11
CA LEU A 53 6.08 1.41 -7.22
C LEU A 53 6.90 1.81 -5.99
N PHE A 54 7.57 0.85 -5.37
CA PHE A 54 8.39 1.08 -4.19
C PHE A 54 9.47 2.13 -4.44
N TYR A 55 10.24 1.97 -5.52
CA TYR A 55 11.33 2.91 -5.83
C TYR A 55 10.86 4.19 -6.53
N ASP A 56 9.78 4.16 -7.31
CA ASP A 56 9.24 5.35 -7.97
C ASP A 56 8.56 6.29 -6.97
N LEU A 57 7.97 5.74 -5.90
CA LEU A 57 7.26 6.50 -4.86
C LEU A 57 8.11 6.67 -3.58
N GLU A 58 9.39 6.26 -3.63
CA GLU A 58 10.34 6.41 -2.52
C GLU A 58 9.79 5.83 -1.20
N CYS A 59 9.26 4.60 -1.27
CA CYS A 59 8.70 3.94 -0.10
C CYS A 59 9.82 3.44 0.83
N ASP A 60 9.59 3.49 2.14
CA ASP A 60 10.51 2.97 3.15
C ASP A 60 10.25 1.49 3.45
N TYR A 61 8.99 1.05 3.37
CA TYR A 61 8.56 -0.30 3.73
C TYR A 61 7.59 -0.88 2.72
N ALA A 62 7.62 -2.21 2.60
CA ALA A 62 6.68 -2.98 1.79
C ALA A 62 5.99 -4.03 2.66
N VAL A 63 4.67 -3.98 2.74
CA VAL A 63 3.84 -4.94 3.48
C VAL A 63 3.26 -5.94 2.50
N ILE A 64 3.45 -7.24 2.74
CA ILE A 64 2.96 -8.29 1.84
C ILE A 64 2.16 -9.32 2.64
N ASP A 65 1.00 -9.72 2.10
CA ASP A 65 0.28 -10.89 2.60
C ASP A 65 1.11 -12.16 2.36
N ALA A 66 1.54 -12.78 3.45
CA ALA A 66 2.29 -14.04 3.46
C ALA A 66 1.36 -15.26 3.59
N GLY A 67 0.06 -15.09 3.39
CA GLY A 67 -0.93 -16.16 3.47
C GLY A 67 -0.80 -17.17 2.34
N GLY A 68 -0.91 -18.47 2.69
CA GLY A 68 -0.87 -19.54 1.72
C GLY A 68 0.46 -19.70 0.96
N ALA A 69 0.46 -20.57 -0.05
CA ALA A 69 1.65 -20.87 -0.85
C ALA A 69 2.07 -19.67 -1.71
N ILE A 70 1.10 -18.94 -2.24
CA ILE A 70 1.32 -17.80 -3.14
C ILE A 70 1.99 -16.65 -2.41
N GLY A 71 1.52 -16.30 -1.22
CA GLY A 71 2.13 -15.23 -0.43
C GLY A 71 3.60 -15.53 -0.08
N ILE A 72 3.90 -16.79 0.26
CA ILE A 72 5.27 -17.25 0.50
C ILE A 72 6.12 -17.15 -0.77
N GLU A 73 5.57 -17.55 -1.92
CA GLU A 73 6.28 -17.47 -3.21
C GLU A 73 6.55 -16.03 -3.63
N THR A 74 5.61 -15.12 -3.36
CA THR A 74 5.80 -13.68 -3.59
C THR A 74 6.95 -13.13 -2.77
N ILE A 75 7.01 -13.45 -1.47
CA ILE A 75 8.10 -13.01 -0.60
C ILE A 75 9.45 -13.55 -1.12
N ASN A 76 9.50 -14.83 -1.47
CA ASN A 76 10.72 -15.44 -2.04
C ASN A 76 11.14 -14.76 -3.34
N SER A 77 10.18 -14.42 -4.21
CA SER A 77 10.45 -13.73 -5.48
C SER A 77 10.91 -12.29 -5.26
N CYS A 78 10.34 -11.59 -4.27
CA CYS A 78 10.82 -10.27 -3.86
C CYS A 78 12.24 -10.32 -3.26
N GLY A 79 12.62 -11.44 -2.63
CA GLY A 79 13.97 -11.67 -2.09
C GLY A 79 15.06 -11.73 -3.14
N ASN A 80 14.72 -11.91 -4.40
CA ASN A 80 15.68 -11.98 -5.49
C ASN A 80 15.89 -10.62 -6.19
N ILE A 81 17.05 -10.48 -6.84
CA ILE A 81 17.29 -9.35 -7.74
C ILE A 81 16.29 -9.43 -8.91
N THR A 82 15.52 -8.38 -9.09
CA THR A 82 14.49 -8.30 -10.13
C THR A 82 15.00 -7.47 -11.30
N LYS A 83 14.91 -8.02 -12.53
CA LYS A 83 15.29 -7.32 -13.75
C LYS A 83 14.04 -6.79 -14.44
N ASP A 84 13.95 -5.50 -14.59
CA ASP A 84 12.91 -4.82 -15.38
C ASP A 84 13.48 -4.56 -16.76
N MET A 85 13.12 -5.41 -17.72
CA MET A 85 13.61 -5.32 -19.09
C MET A 85 13.03 -4.11 -19.83
N VAL A 86 11.83 -3.67 -19.47
CA VAL A 86 11.15 -2.53 -20.10
C VAL A 86 11.85 -1.21 -19.74
N ARG A 87 12.22 -1.08 -18.47
CA ARG A 87 12.92 0.13 -17.96
C ARG A 87 14.42 0.01 -17.98
N ASN A 88 14.95 -1.15 -18.39
CA ASN A 88 16.38 -1.47 -18.33
C ASN A 88 16.98 -1.22 -16.94
N ARG A 89 16.24 -1.61 -15.87
CA ARG A 89 16.60 -1.39 -14.47
C ARG A 89 16.70 -2.71 -13.71
N ARG A 90 17.58 -2.74 -12.71
CA ARG A 90 17.68 -3.84 -11.74
C ARG A 90 17.29 -3.31 -10.37
N TYR A 91 16.43 -4.06 -9.70
CA TYR A 91 16.02 -3.78 -8.32
C TYR A 91 16.69 -4.82 -7.41
N PRO A 92 17.23 -4.42 -6.24
CA PRO A 92 17.84 -5.36 -5.29
C PRO A 92 16.80 -6.32 -4.71
N GLY A 93 17.29 -7.39 -4.10
CA GLY A 93 16.48 -8.29 -3.30
C GLY A 93 15.95 -7.59 -2.05
N TRP A 94 14.82 -8.05 -1.53
CA TRP A 94 14.28 -7.58 -0.27
C TRP A 94 14.35 -8.67 0.79
N LYS A 95 14.66 -8.31 2.03
CA LYS A 95 14.60 -9.20 3.19
C LYS A 95 13.65 -8.65 4.24
N THR A 96 13.27 -9.49 5.17
CA THR A 96 12.33 -9.09 6.21
C THR A 96 13.00 -8.14 7.20
N MET A 97 12.31 -7.04 7.54
CA MET A 97 12.80 -6.07 8.51
C MET A 97 12.87 -6.64 9.93
N ASN A 98 12.03 -7.62 10.24
CA ASN A 98 11.98 -8.31 11.54
C ASN A 98 12.75 -9.64 11.57
N LYS A 99 13.63 -9.86 10.58
CA LYS A 99 14.55 -11.02 10.51
C LYS A 99 13.85 -12.37 10.65
N VAL A 100 12.79 -12.57 9.88
CA VAL A 100 12.03 -13.83 9.87
C VAL A 100 12.83 -14.89 9.10
N GLU A 101 13.58 -15.73 9.83
CA GLU A 101 14.51 -16.73 9.26
C GLU A 101 13.91 -17.58 8.14
N LYS A 102 12.67 -18.05 8.28
CA LYS A 102 12.02 -18.90 7.27
C LYS A 102 11.90 -18.26 5.89
N TYR A 103 11.95 -16.93 5.82
CA TYR A 103 11.96 -16.18 4.56
C TYR A 103 13.39 -15.79 4.18
N ASP A 104 14.16 -15.25 5.14
CA ASP A 104 15.48 -14.68 4.88
C ASP A 104 16.53 -15.72 4.50
N MET A 105 16.41 -16.99 4.96
CA MET A 105 17.33 -18.08 4.58
C MET A 105 17.35 -18.38 3.07
N ARG A 106 16.35 -17.97 2.31
CA ARG A 106 16.24 -18.22 0.87
C ARG A 106 16.75 -17.05 0.02
N ILE A 107 17.16 -15.96 0.64
CA ILE A 107 17.60 -14.76 -0.06
C ILE A 107 19.04 -14.94 -0.48
N ALA A 108 19.26 -14.97 -1.80
CA ALA A 108 20.58 -15.10 -2.39
C ALA A 108 21.33 -13.77 -2.56
N ASP A 109 20.62 -12.64 -2.52
CA ASP A 109 21.22 -11.32 -2.70
C ASP A 109 21.86 -10.84 -1.38
N PRO A 110 23.21 -10.71 -1.31
CA PRO A 110 23.88 -10.23 -0.11
C PRO A 110 23.54 -8.76 0.22
N ASN A 111 23.08 -8.01 -0.79
CA ASN A 111 22.72 -6.59 -0.66
C ASN A 111 21.21 -6.41 -0.48
N ALA A 112 20.45 -7.47 -0.16
CA ALA A 112 19.03 -7.38 0.04
C ALA A 112 18.65 -6.35 1.13
N GLU A 113 17.70 -5.48 0.78
CA GLU A 113 17.25 -4.39 1.65
C GLU A 113 16.23 -4.88 2.69
N PRO A 114 16.35 -4.51 4.00
CA PRO A 114 15.45 -4.96 5.05
C PRO A 114 14.16 -4.11 5.09
N VAL A 115 13.37 -4.18 4.03
CA VAL A 115 12.19 -3.33 3.79
C VAL A 115 10.87 -4.09 3.85
N LEU A 116 10.91 -5.43 3.89
CA LEU A 116 9.74 -6.28 3.74
C LEU A 116 9.12 -6.63 5.09
N PHE A 117 7.83 -6.38 5.26
CA PHE A 117 7.02 -6.82 6.39
C PHE A 117 5.99 -7.86 5.95
N PRO A 118 6.21 -9.16 6.23
CA PRO A 118 5.26 -10.20 5.91
C PRO A 118 4.12 -10.26 6.93
N ILE A 119 2.87 -10.17 6.48
CA ILE A 119 1.68 -10.43 7.30
C ILE A 119 1.22 -11.85 7.05
N GLN A 120 1.22 -12.70 8.06
CA GLN A 120 0.69 -14.05 7.97
C GLN A 120 -0.48 -14.24 8.94
N ILE A 121 -1.67 -14.31 8.38
CA ILE A 121 -2.89 -14.58 9.12
C ILE A 121 -3.16 -16.09 9.10
N SER A 122 -2.55 -16.83 10.03
CA SER A 122 -2.70 -18.29 10.11
C SER A 122 -2.59 -18.77 11.56
N GLY A 123 -3.12 -19.98 11.82
CA GLY A 123 -3.03 -20.63 13.13
C GLY A 123 -4.09 -20.15 14.13
N ALA A 124 -3.88 -20.48 15.40
CA ALA A 124 -4.86 -20.29 16.50
C ALA A 124 -5.20 -18.79 16.74
N GLY A 125 -4.27 -17.89 16.45
CA GLY A 125 -4.45 -16.43 16.64
C GLY A 125 -5.04 -15.69 15.42
N ALA A 126 -5.21 -16.36 14.29
CA ALA A 126 -5.61 -15.72 13.02
C ALA A 126 -6.90 -14.90 13.13
N SER A 127 -7.89 -15.42 13.81
CA SER A 127 -9.18 -14.75 13.99
C SER A 127 -9.08 -13.48 14.84
N ALA A 128 -8.30 -13.52 15.90
CA ALA A 128 -8.07 -12.34 16.74
C ALA A 128 -7.27 -11.27 15.98
N MET A 129 -6.28 -11.68 15.21
CA MET A 129 -5.48 -10.78 14.39
C MET A 129 -6.33 -10.08 13.33
N GLN A 130 -7.18 -10.82 12.59
CA GLN A 130 -8.10 -10.23 11.62
C GLN A 130 -9.04 -9.21 12.26
N TYR A 131 -9.60 -9.57 13.41
CA TYR A 131 -10.48 -8.67 14.17
C TYR A 131 -9.73 -7.39 14.58
N ASN A 132 -8.55 -7.53 15.17
CA ASN A 132 -7.74 -6.39 15.61
C ASN A 132 -7.37 -5.47 14.43
N MET A 133 -6.97 -6.02 13.30
CA MET A 133 -6.67 -5.24 12.10
C MET A 133 -7.84 -4.39 11.64
N LEU A 134 -9.05 -4.96 11.64
CA LEU A 134 -10.23 -4.20 11.24
C LEU A 134 -10.59 -3.13 12.28
N VAL A 135 -10.54 -3.47 13.56
CA VAL A 135 -10.80 -2.51 14.64
C VAL A 135 -9.82 -1.35 14.56
N THR A 136 -8.53 -1.64 14.32
CA THR A 136 -7.52 -0.60 14.09
C THR A 136 -7.92 0.31 12.93
N ALA A 137 -8.23 -0.25 11.76
CA ALA A 137 -8.64 0.54 10.61
C ALA A 137 -9.89 1.38 10.91
N GLN A 138 -10.89 0.81 11.55
CA GLN A 138 -12.12 1.51 11.94
C GLN A 138 -11.82 2.69 12.88
N LEU A 139 -10.96 2.49 13.88
CA LEU A 139 -10.57 3.54 14.81
C LEU A 139 -9.83 4.68 14.11
N GLU A 140 -8.96 4.38 13.16
CA GLU A 140 -8.23 5.39 12.39
C GLU A 140 -9.18 6.25 11.54
N PHE A 141 -10.20 5.64 10.91
CA PHE A 141 -11.25 6.40 10.23
C PHE A 141 -12.08 7.26 11.20
N GLN A 142 -12.47 6.72 12.35
CA GLN A 142 -13.22 7.47 13.37
C GLN A 142 -12.42 8.65 13.92
N ARG A 143 -11.11 8.49 14.08
CA ARG A 143 -10.18 9.55 14.52
C ARG A 143 -9.84 10.55 13.42
N LYS A 144 -10.31 10.32 12.18
CA LYS A 144 -10.01 11.15 11.01
C LYS A 144 -8.51 11.26 10.70
N ARG A 145 -7.76 10.20 10.99
CA ARG A 145 -6.32 10.12 10.73
C ARG A 145 -5.98 9.51 9.37
N ILE A 146 -7.01 9.26 8.55
CA ILE A 146 -6.87 8.73 7.19
C ILE A 146 -7.47 9.71 6.21
N SER A 147 -6.68 10.10 5.22
CA SER A 147 -7.13 10.84 4.05
C SER A 147 -7.10 9.96 2.82
N LEU A 148 -8.21 9.89 2.10
CA LEU A 148 -8.32 9.18 0.84
C LEU A 148 -8.18 10.14 -0.34
N LEU A 149 -7.84 9.62 -1.52
CA LEU A 149 -7.94 10.39 -2.75
C LEU A 149 -9.41 10.79 -2.99
N VAL A 150 -9.63 11.87 -3.73
CA VAL A 150 -10.98 12.26 -4.12
C VAL A 150 -11.61 11.22 -5.03
N GLU A 151 -12.94 11.21 -5.06
CA GLU A 151 -13.71 10.39 -5.98
C GLU A 151 -13.36 10.70 -7.44
N ASP A 152 -13.52 9.73 -8.32
CA ASP A 152 -13.08 9.80 -9.71
C ASP A 152 -13.81 10.86 -10.54
N ASP A 153 -15.07 11.16 -10.24
CA ASP A 153 -15.83 12.24 -10.88
C ASP A 153 -15.23 13.63 -10.62
N VAL A 154 -14.79 13.88 -9.38
CA VAL A 154 -14.08 15.11 -8.97
C VAL A 154 -12.71 15.15 -9.62
N ALA A 155 -12.01 14.03 -9.63
CA ALA A 155 -10.69 13.91 -10.27
C ALA A 155 -10.76 14.16 -11.77
N ILE A 156 -11.77 13.65 -12.47
CA ILE A 156 -11.98 13.87 -13.91
C ILE A 156 -12.09 15.37 -14.23
N GLN A 157 -12.84 16.13 -13.45
CA GLN A 157 -12.99 17.56 -13.65
C GLN A 157 -11.64 18.29 -13.58
N GLU A 158 -10.86 18.00 -12.54
CA GLU A 158 -9.55 18.62 -12.37
C GLU A 158 -8.52 18.15 -13.40
N LEU A 159 -8.49 16.86 -13.71
CA LEU A 159 -7.62 16.31 -14.74
C LEU A 159 -7.94 16.88 -16.12
N ASN A 160 -9.22 17.09 -16.42
CA ASN A 160 -9.63 17.69 -17.68
C ASN A 160 -9.18 19.16 -17.78
N LYS A 161 -9.36 19.92 -16.71
CA LYS A 161 -8.95 21.32 -16.62
C LYS A 161 -7.44 21.51 -16.83
N ARG A 162 -6.61 20.62 -16.27
CA ARG A 162 -5.15 20.78 -16.30
C ARG A 162 -4.47 20.05 -17.48
N TYR A 163 -4.95 18.88 -17.81
CA TYR A 163 -4.27 17.97 -18.74
C TYR A 163 -5.10 17.61 -19.98
N LYS A 164 -6.30 18.20 -20.15
CA LYS A 164 -7.22 17.86 -21.24
C LYS A 164 -7.54 16.35 -21.25
N TYR A 165 -7.81 15.78 -20.07
CA TYR A 165 -8.02 14.36 -19.85
C TYR A 165 -9.03 13.74 -20.82
N LEU A 166 -10.21 14.37 -21.01
CA LEU A 166 -11.25 13.87 -21.91
C LEU A 166 -10.75 13.77 -23.36
N THR A 167 -9.94 14.71 -23.82
CA THR A 167 -9.34 14.68 -25.16
C THR A 167 -8.37 13.50 -25.30
N MET A 168 -7.57 13.21 -24.27
CA MET A 168 -6.69 12.05 -24.27
C MET A 168 -7.48 10.74 -24.23
N LYS A 169 -8.52 10.66 -23.40
CA LYS A 169 -9.37 9.47 -23.24
C LYS A 169 -10.09 9.10 -24.54
N THR A 170 -10.54 10.07 -25.32
CA THR A 170 -11.25 9.87 -26.58
C THR A 170 -10.34 9.84 -27.80
N SER A 171 -9.04 9.97 -27.62
CA SER A 171 -8.05 9.94 -28.71
C SER A 171 -8.04 8.58 -29.42
N ASN A 172 -7.75 8.59 -30.72
CA ASN A 172 -7.47 7.38 -31.48
C ASN A 172 -6.07 6.81 -31.20
N ASP A 173 -5.20 7.59 -30.59
CA ASP A 173 -3.86 7.18 -30.18
C ASP A 173 -3.93 6.34 -28.89
N ASN A 174 -3.42 5.10 -28.96
CA ASN A 174 -3.40 4.15 -27.86
C ASN A 174 -2.60 4.68 -26.67
N LEU A 175 -1.45 5.34 -26.92
CA LEU A 175 -0.61 5.89 -25.86
C LEU A 175 -1.32 7.01 -25.09
N MET A 176 -2.08 7.84 -25.78
CA MET A 176 -2.87 8.89 -25.13
C MET A 176 -3.97 8.30 -24.26
N ARG A 177 -4.67 7.25 -24.73
CA ARG A 177 -5.68 6.55 -23.93
C ARG A 177 -5.09 5.85 -22.72
N GLU A 178 -3.98 5.17 -22.89
CA GLU A 178 -3.27 4.52 -21.79
C GLU A 178 -2.85 5.56 -20.74
N ARG A 179 -2.29 6.68 -21.17
CA ARG A 179 -1.94 7.77 -20.26
C ARG A 179 -3.15 8.29 -19.49
N ALA A 180 -4.28 8.49 -20.15
CA ALA A 180 -5.51 8.92 -19.50
C ALA A 180 -5.99 7.89 -18.47
N ASN A 181 -5.96 6.59 -18.80
CA ASN A 181 -6.34 5.53 -17.88
C ASN A 181 -5.41 5.48 -16.65
N ASN A 182 -4.09 5.64 -16.86
CA ASN A 182 -3.13 5.68 -15.77
C ASN A 182 -3.33 6.89 -14.84
N MET A 183 -3.77 8.02 -15.38
CA MET A 183 -4.05 9.22 -14.60
C MET A 183 -5.29 9.06 -13.69
N ILE A 184 -6.36 8.45 -14.22
CA ILE A 184 -7.62 8.31 -13.46
C ILE A 184 -7.63 7.07 -12.57
N GLY A 185 -6.80 6.06 -12.88
CA GLY A 185 -6.79 4.77 -12.21
C GLY A 185 -6.78 4.82 -10.69
N PRO A 186 -5.88 5.58 -10.03
CA PRO A 186 -5.85 5.69 -8.57
C PRO A 186 -7.16 6.23 -7.97
N PHE A 187 -7.79 7.20 -8.62
CA PHE A 187 -9.05 7.81 -8.16
C PHE A 187 -10.22 6.84 -8.33
N ALA A 188 -10.36 6.19 -9.48
CA ALA A 188 -11.39 5.19 -9.72
C ALA A 188 -11.24 3.97 -8.78
N ASN A 189 -10.02 3.57 -8.48
CA ASN A 189 -9.76 2.53 -7.48
C ASN A 189 -10.09 2.99 -6.07
N THR A 190 -9.93 4.27 -5.75
CA THR A 190 -10.33 4.84 -4.45
C THR A 190 -11.85 4.87 -4.31
N THR A 191 -12.60 5.27 -5.34
CA THR A 191 -14.06 5.18 -5.36
C THR A 191 -14.51 3.73 -5.10
N SER A 192 -13.89 2.78 -5.82
CA SER A 192 -14.17 1.35 -5.62
C SER A 192 -13.77 0.85 -4.22
N LEU A 193 -12.67 1.35 -3.64
CA LEU A 193 -12.27 1.04 -2.26
C LEU A 193 -13.32 1.49 -1.25
N VAL A 194 -13.86 2.68 -1.41
CA VAL A 194 -14.92 3.21 -0.54
C VAL A 194 -16.16 2.34 -0.63
N ASP A 195 -16.57 1.96 -1.84
CA ASP A 195 -17.70 1.07 -2.07
C ASP A 195 -17.50 -0.32 -1.43
N GLU A 196 -16.29 -0.87 -1.54
CA GLU A 196 -15.94 -2.13 -0.89
C GLU A 196 -15.97 -1.98 0.65
N ALA A 197 -15.43 -0.88 1.19
CA ALA A 197 -15.36 -0.63 2.62
C ALA A 197 -16.77 -0.53 3.26
N ILE A 198 -17.71 0.13 2.59
CA ILE A 198 -19.11 0.24 3.05
C ILE A 198 -19.79 -1.14 3.10
N LYS A 199 -19.45 -2.04 2.18
CA LYS A 199 -20.03 -3.38 2.06
C LYS A 199 -19.33 -4.44 2.91
N THR A 200 -18.08 -4.17 3.33
CA THR A 200 -17.28 -5.13 4.10
C THR A 200 -17.79 -5.23 5.52
N GLN A 201 -18.15 -6.43 5.92
CA GLN A 201 -18.60 -6.75 7.28
C GLN A 201 -17.75 -7.85 7.88
N ILE A 202 -17.55 -7.80 9.19
CA ILE A 202 -17.03 -8.93 9.94
C ILE A 202 -18.18 -9.63 10.62
N VAL A 203 -18.23 -10.94 10.41
CA VAL A 203 -19.21 -11.81 11.04
C VAL A 203 -18.51 -12.81 11.96
N LYS A 204 -19.13 -13.08 13.10
CA LYS A 204 -18.68 -14.11 14.02
C LYS A 204 -19.38 -15.43 13.64
N LEU A 205 -18.59 -16.41 13.22
CA LEU A 205 -19.09 -17.74 12.94
C LEU A 205 -19.56 -18.44 14.24
N PRO A 206 -20.43 -19.46 14.15
CA PRO A 206 -20.83 -20.29 15.32
C PRO A 206 -19.66 -20.91 16.06
N SER A 207 -18.53 -21.15 15.37
CA SER A 207 -17.27 -21.61 15.96
C SER A 207 -16.56 -20.55 16.83
N GLY A 208 -17.11 -19.33 16.96
CA GLY A 208 -16.49 -18.20 17.65
C GLY A 208 -15.45 -17.45 16.83
N ARG A 209 -15.12 -17.93 15.62
CA ARG A 209 -14.15 -17.33 14.72
C ARG A 209 -14.72 -16.12 13.99
N TRP A 210 -13.95 -15.02 13.93
CA TRP A 210 -14.27 -13.86 13.14
C TRP A 210 -13.79 -14.06 11.70
N VAL A 211 -14.60 -13.72 10.73
CA VAL A 211 -14.28 -13.79 9.30
C VAL A 211 -14.88 -12.59 8.57
N TYR A 212 -14.27 -12.19 7.47
CA TYR A 212 -14.88 -11.23 6.55
C TYR A 212 -16.06 -11.88 5.83
N ASP A 213 -17.20 -11.20 5.78
CA ASP A 213 -18.36 -11.67 5.02
C ASP A 213 -18.10 -11.49 3.52
N GLU A 214 -18.01 -12.61 2.81
CA GLU A 214 -17.77 -12.65 1.36
C GLU A 214 -19.06 -12.52 0.53
N LYS A 215 -20.23 -12.52 1.18
CA LYS A 215 -21.51 -12.47 0.47
C LYS A 215 -21.78 -11.15 -0.22
N ASN A 216 -21.15 -10.08 0.23
CA ASN A 216 -21.44 -8.72 -0.21
C ASN A 216 -20.48 -8.17 -1.28
N GLY A 217 -19.64 -9.00 -1.91
CA GLY A 217 -18.80 -8.58 -3.02
C GLY A 217 -17.30 -8.69 -2.74
N ARG A 218 -16.51 -7.98 -3.54
CA ARG A 218 -15.05 -7.94 -3.43
C ARG A 218 -14.62 -7.14 -2.20
N LYS A 219 -13.46 -7.51 -1.65
CA LYS A 219 -12.85 -6.90 -0.47
C LYS A 219 -11.34 -6.66 -0.64
N ASP A 220 -10.81 -6.95 -1.83
CA ASP A 220 -9.35 -7.00 -2.05
C ASP A 220 -8.69 -5.65 -1.77
N ARG A 221 -9.32 -4.54 -2.17
CA ARG A 221 -8.82 -3.18 -1.91
C ARG A 221 -8.84 -2.84 -0.44
N VAL A 222 -9.93 -3.21 0.24
CA VAL A 222 -10.10 -2.98 1.69
C VAL A 222 -9.07 -3.77 2.48
N ILE A 223 -8.84 -5.04 2.13
CA ILE A 223 -7.85 -5.88 2.82
C ILE A 223 -6.44 -5.32 2.62
N SER A 224 -6.08 -4.94 1.39
CA SER A 224 -4.78 -4.31 1.11
C SER A 224 -4.58 -3.03 1.95
N MET A 225 -5.61 -2.18 2.04
CA MET A 225 -5.59 -0.98 2.88
C MET A 225 -5.42 -1.34 4.36
N ILE A 226 -6.18 -2.29 4.88
CA ILE A 226 -6.14 -2.72 6.29
C ILE A 226 -4.76 -3.23 6.67
N TYR A 227 -4.07 -3.96 5.80
CA TYR A 227 -2.70 -4.44 6.06
C TYR A 227 -1.71 -3.27 6.20
N GLY A 228 -1.82 -2.27 5.32
CA GLY A 228 -1.02 -1.05 5.43
C GLY A 228 -1.27 -0.31 6.75
N LEU A 229 -2.54 -0.09 7.10
CA LEU A 229 -2.92 0.60 8.34
C LEU A 229 -2.47 -0.15 9.60
N TYR A 230 -2.58 -1.47 9.60
CA TYR A 230 -2.09 -2.30 10.70
C TYR A 230 -0.58 -2.16 10.90
N PHE A 231 0.19 -2.19 9.81
CA PHE A 231 1.63 -2.00 9.88
C PHE A 231 2.01 -0.60 10.39
N ILE A 232 1.33 0.44 9.90
CA ILE A 232 1.57 1.81 10.36
C ILE A 232 1.27 1.94 11.86
N ASN A 233 0.21 1.27 12.34
CA ASN A 233 -0.09 1.25 13.78
C ASN A 233 1.03 0.58 14.61
N LEU A 234 1.67 -0.48 14.09
CA LEU A 234 2.84 -1.07 14.76
C LEU A 234 4.01 -0.08 14.83
N LEU A 235 4.23 0.72 13.78
CA LEU A 235 5.25 1.78 13.81
C LEU A 235 4.91 2.88 14.83
N GLU A 236 3.62 3.20 15.02
CA GLU A 236 3.17 4.15 16.04
C GLU A 236 3.43 3.64 17.46
N GLU A 237 3.29 2.33 17.71
CA GLU A 237 3.63 1.73 19.00
C GLU A 237 5.12 1.93 19.34
N ASP A 238 6.00 1.85 18.35
CA ASP A 238 7.42 2.15 18.48
C ASP A 238 7.67 3.63 18.79
N LEU A 239 6.98 4.55 18.11
CA LEU A 239 7.04 6.00 18.38
C LEU A 239 6.63 6.31 19.83
N ILE A 240 5.51 5.74 20.30
CA ILE A 240 5.02 5.91 21.67
C ILE A 240 6.05 5.39 22.68
N SER A 241 6.72 4.29 22.38
CA SER A 241 7.77 3.74 23.26
C SER A 241 8.98 4.66 23.34
N LEU A 242 9.38 5.27 22.22
CA LEU A 242 10.48 6.22 22.15
C LEU A 242 10.15 7.54 22.88
N THR A 243 8.94 8.07 22.68
CA THR A 243 8.50 9.32 23.33
C THR A 243 8.39 9.20 24.84
N LYS A 244 8.01 8.01 25.36
CA LYS A 244 7.99 7.74 26.81
C LYS A 244 9.39 7.64 27.42
N SER A 245 10.42 7.32 26.63
CA SER A 245 11.80 7.18 27.08
C SER A 245 12.61 8.49 26.99
N VAL A 246 12.12 9.49 26.25
CA VAL A 246 12.80 10.76 26.03
C VAL A 246 12.20 11.83 26.92
N ASN A 247 13.04 12.51 27.76
CA ASN A 247 12.62 13.71 28.47
C ASN A 247 12.23 14.79 27.46
N ILE A 248 11.14 15.52 27.72
CA ILE A 248 10.59 16.59 26.86
C ILE A 248 11.66 17.61 26.44
N SER A 249 12.69 17.83 27.25
CA SER A 249 13.83 18.72 26.94
C SER A 249 14.67 18.26 25.74
N ASP A 250 14.79 16.94 25.52
CA ASP A 250 15.60 16.37 24.44
C ASP A 250 14.84 16.44 23.12
N TYR A 251 13.49 16.33 23.16
CA TYR A 251 12.62 16.43 22.01
C TYR A 251 12.60 17.83 21.38
N VAL A 252 12.64 18.88 22.20
CA VAL A 252 12.71 20.26 21.75
C VAL A 252 14.05 20.58 21.09
N SER A 253 15.13 19.94 21.54
CA SER A 253 16.48 20.10 21.01
C SER A 253 16.68 19.43 19.64
N SER A 254 15.99 18.32 19.38
CA SER A 254 16.14 17.56 18.11
C SER A 254 15.39 18.18 16.92
N ARG A 255 14.33 18.95 17.16
CA ARG A 255 13.57 19.67 16.09
C ARG A 255 14.40 20.69 15.31
N ASN A 256 15.56 21.10 15.82
CA ASN A 256 16.44 22.04 15.13
C ASN A 256 17.37 21.40 14.09
N TYR A 257 17.30 20.08 13.87
CA TYR A 257 18.31 19.35 13.10
C TYR A 257 17.79 18.60 11.87
N THR A 258 16.79 19.02 11.15
CA THR A 258 16.60 18.44 9.80
C THR A 258 15.82 19.33 8.86
N LYS A 259 16.37 20.49 8.50
CA LYS A 259 16.23 20.95 7.13
C LYS A 259 17.42 20.38 6.33
N LYS A 260 17.43 19.09 6.04
CA LYS A 260 18.30 18.54 5.01
C LYS A 260 17.59 18.67 3.67
N ASN A 261 18.25 19.35 2.74
CA ASN A 261 17.88 19.49 1.34
C ASN A 261 17.59 18.10 0.75
N ASN A 262 16.33 17.80 0.50
CA ASN A 262 15.96 16.62 -0.26
C ASN A 262 16.46 16.78 -1.71
N PRO A 263 17.14 15.79 -2.28
CA PRO A 263 17.51 15.83 -3.69
C PRO A 263 16.24 15.90 -4.55
N ILE A 264 16.29 16.71 -5.58
CA ILE A 264 15.18 16.95 -6.50
C ILE A 264 14.85 15.63 -7.21
N ASN A 265 13.68 15.07 -6.92
CA ASN A 265 13.16 13.89 -7.60
C ASN A 265 12.66 14.29 -9.01
N PRO A 266 13.21 13.75 -10.10
CA PRO A 266 12.80 14.11 -11.46
C PRO A 266 11.34 13.73 -11.79
N PHE A 267 10.71 12.83 -11.03
CA PHE A 267 9.29 12.49 -11.14
C PHE A 267 8.43 13.16 -10.06
N GLY A 268 9.06 13.67 -8.99
CA GLY A 268 8.38 14.24 -7.81
C GLY A 268 7.54 15.48 -8.12
N SER A 269 7.88 16.24 -9.16
CA SER A 269 7.10 17.41 -9.56
C SER A 269 5.72 17.05 -10.16
N ASN A 270 5.57 15.89 -10.76
CA ASN A 270 4.32 15.49 -11.41
C ASN A 270 3.41 14.63 -10.50
N LEU A 271 3.98 13.72 -9.71
CA LEU A 271 3.20 12.91 -8.76
C LEU A 271 2.79 13.71 -7.52
N ASN A 272 3.68 14.54 -6.98
CA ASN A 272 3.31 15.47 -5.91
C ASN A 272 2.29 16.53 -6.36
N LYS A 273 2.27 16.88 -7.64
CA LYS A 273 1.19 17.70 -8.22
C LYS A 273 -0.13 16.92 -8.31
N LEU A 274 -0.10 15.62 -8.57
CA LEU A 274 -1.29 14.75 -8.56
C LEU A 274 -1.75 14.44 -7.13
N ALA A 275 -0.85 14.14 -6.21
CA ALA A 275 -1.16 13.88 -4.81
C ALA A 275 -1.62 15.15 -4.04
N GLY A 276 -1.09 16.34 -4.40
CA GLY A 276 -1.58 17.62 -3.86
C GLY A 276 -2.97 18.02 -4.34
N PHE A 277 -3.57 17.19 -5.19
CA PHE A 277 -4.80 17.53 -5.90
C PHE A 277 -6.07 17.11 -5.21
N GLY A 278 -6.05 16.27 -4.27
CA GLY A 278 -7.28 15.64 -3.88
C GLY A 278 -7.42 15.25 -2.44
N MET A 279 -6.63 15.81 -1.56
CA MET A 279 -6.79 15.49 -0.17
C MET A 279 -7.89 16.34 0.45
N ARG A 280 -8.98 15.69 0.86
CA ARG A 280 -9.92 16.26 1.82
C ARG A 280 -9.26 16.18 3.20
N ARG A 281 -9.11 17.31 3.82
CA ARG A 281 -8.91 17.41 5.26
C ARG A 281 -10.18 17.09 6.01
#